data_79da04be5fe1cb02900c3480f4ebcd83
#
_entry.id   79da04be5fe1cb02900c3480f4ebcd83
#
_cell.length_a   1.000
_cell.length_b   1.000
_cell.length_c   1.000
_cell.angle_alpha   90.00
_cell.angle_beta   90.00
_cell.angle_gamma   90.00
#
_symmetry.space_group_name_H-M   'P 1'
#
loop_
_entity.id
_entity.type
_entity.pdbx_description
1 polymer ?
#
loop_
_entity_poly.entity_id
_entity_poly.type
_entity_poly.pdbx_seq_one_letter_code
_entity_poly.pdbx_strand_id
1 'polypeptide(L)'
;LYMASGVDKYFQIAPCFRDEDSRADRSPGEFYQIDMEMSFATQEDVLDVISRLLFNTFDRFKLKDKLINKLPFPTFTYKDSLENFGCDKPDLRNPLRLANVTNYFEGSGLQIFENLIKKGAIVNCIQALNSEGKPRSFYDNLNKWAQEQGKKGLGYINFENSLPKGPLAKNFNQEKLNQMIKDNNFNLNDGLLFVCDLPDESYEFSSKVISKVGEDLNLIDKNKYEFCWIVDYPMYEKDILTGKIDFSHNPFSMPQGGMEALTKDDPLNVLAYQYDICLLYTSPSPRDLS
;
A
#
# COMPACT_ATOMS: atom_id res chain seq x y z
N LEU A 1 -8.26 0.88 -34.35
CA LEU A 1 -8.46 0.67 -35.79
C LEU A 1 -7.89 -0.68 -36.25
N TYR A 2 -6.68 -1.04 -35.86
CA TYR A 2 -6.05 -2.33 -36.25
C TYR A 2 -6.88 -3.52 -35.79
N MET A 3 -7.36 -3.51 -34.51
CA MET A 3 -8.19 -4.57 -33.98
C MET A 3 -9.51 -4.70 -34.77
N ALA A 4 -10.14 -3.58 -35.11
CA ALA A 4 -11.35 -3.56 -35.93
C ALA A 4 -11.13 -4.03 -37.37
N SER A 5 -9.89 -3.97 -37.87
CA SER A 5 -9.51 -4.45 -39.20
C SER A 5 -9.08 -5.94 -39.25
N GLY A 6 -9.16 -6.65 -38.11
CA GLY A 6 -8.86 -8.09 -38.02
C GLY A 6 -7.42 -8.40 -37.59
N VAL A 7 -6.69 -7.45 -37.06
CA VAL A 7 -5.37 -7.72 -36.43
C VAL A 7 -5.59 -8.17 -34.98
N ASP A 8 -5.28 -9.42 -34.67
CA ASP A 8 -5.57 -9.99 -33.34
C ASP A 8 -4.66 -9.48 -32.23
N LYS A 9 -3.42 -9.13 -32.55
CA LYS A 9 -2.43 -8.63 -31.58
C LYS A 9 -1.51 -7.64 -32.26
N TYR A 10 -1.28 -6.52 -31.60
CA TYR A 10 -0.28 -5.57 -32.06
C TYR A 10 0.42 -4.89 -30.90
N PHE A 11 1.62 -4.39 -31.13
CA PHE A 11 2.30 -3.49 -30.22
C PHE A 11 3.07 -2.42 -30.99
N GLN A 12 3.32 -1.32 -30.30
CA GLN A 12 4.21 -0.27 -30.78
C GLN A 12 5.08 0.25 -29.64
N ILE A 13 6.22 0.83 -29.99
CA ILE A 13 7.04 1.64 -29.10
C ILE A 13 6.92 3.07 -29.61
N ALA A 14 6.07 3.86 -28.98
CA ALA A 14 5.67 5.18 -29.44
C ALA A 14 6.31 6.28 -28.60
N PRO A 15 6.91 7.33 -29.22
CA PRO A 15 7.23 8.54 -28.50
C PRO A 15 5.96 9.27 -28.12
N CYS A 16 5.84 9.61 -26.83
CA CYS A 16 4.68 10.30 -26.27
C CYS A 16 5.11 11.61 -25.64
N PHE A 17 4.23 12.59 -25.74
CA PHE A 17 4.40 13.92 -25.16
C PHE A 17 3.19 14.25 -24.33
N ARG A 18 3.40 14.70 -23.08
CA ARG A 18 2.33 15.16 -22.21
C ARG A 18 2.65 16.55 -21.68
N ASP A 19 1.66 17.43 -21.77
CA ASP A 19 1.71 18.77 -21.16
C ASP A 19 1.18 18.66 -19.71
N GLU A 20 1.99 18.05 -18.88
CA GLU A 20 1.75 17.89 -17.44
C GLU A 20 2.95 18.47 -16.69
N ASP A 21 2.75 18.86 -15.43
CA ASP A 21 3.85 19.27 -14.56
C ASP A 21 4.88 18.13 -14.49
N SER A 22 5.98 18.30 -15.19
CA SER A 22 6.99 17.27 -15.30
C SER A 22 7.66 17.07 -13.95
N ARG A 23 7.64 15.82 -13.50
CA ARG A 23 8.41 15.38 -12.34
C ARG A 23 9.60 14.62 -12.89
N ALA A 24 10.79 15.20 -12.73
CA ALA A 24 12.03 14.72 -13.32
C ALA A 24 12.33 13.23 -13.11
N ASP A 25 11.71 12.62 -12.08
CA ASP A 25 11.93 11.24 -11.67
C ASP A 25 10.85 10.25 -12.14
N ARG A 26 9.64 10.73 -12.48
CA ARG A 26 8.49 9.83 -12.74
C ARG A 26 7.61 10.17 -13.94
N SER A 27 7.55 11.41 -14.33
CA SER A 27 6.65 11.87 -15.40
C SER A 27 7.37 12.90 -16.25
N PRO A 28 8.39 12.49 -17.04
CA PRO A 28 8.96 13.40 -18.03
C PRO A 28 7.89 13.77 -19.06
N GLY A 29 7.89 15.00 -19.52
CA GLY A 29 6.97 15.46 -20.57
C GLY A 29 7.14 14.71 -21.89
N GLU A 30 8.29 14.06 -22.09
CA GLU A 30 8.61 13.21 -23.24
C GLU A 30 9.03 11.82 -22.75
N PHE A 31 8.40 10.77 -23.26
CA PHE A 31 8.71 9.37 -22.90
C PHE A 31 8.33 8.42 -24.04
N TYR A 32 8.81 7.19 -23.96
CA TYR A 32 8.37 6.10 -24.86
C TYR A 32 7.39 5.21 -24.15
N GLN A 33 6.26 4.94 -24.82
CA GLN A 33 5.24 4.02 -24.36
C GLN A 33 5.35 2.70 -25.14
N ILE A 34 5.38 1.58 -24.43
CA ILE A 34 5.08 0.29 -25.03
C ILE A 34 3.57 0.12 -24.95
N ASP A 35 2.95 0.26 -26.11
CA ASP A 35 1.51 0.15 -26.27
C ASP A 35 1.16 -1.18 -26.92
N MET A 36 0.31 -1.97 -26.27
CA MET A 36 -0.04 -3.32 -26.73
C MET A 36 -1.54 -3.51 -26.66
N GLU A 37 -2.09 -4.11 -27.71
CA GLU A 37 -3.49 -4.49 -27.79
C GLU A 37 -3.64 -5.96 -28.18
N MET A 38 -4.59 -6.64 -27.57
CA MET A 38 -4.89 -8.05 -27.84
C MET A 38 -6.40 -8.25 -27.94
N SER A 39 -6.87 -8.85 -29.04
CA SER A 39 -8.25 -9.28 -29.19
C SER A 39 -8.51 -10.56 -28.42
N PHE A 40 -9.75 -10.73 -27.95
CA PHE A 40 -10.23 -11.95 -27.27
C PHE A 40 -9.42 -12.32 -26.02
N ALA A 41 -8.72 -11.35 -25.43
CA ALA A 41 -7.91 -11.54 -24.24
C ALA A 41 -8.71 -11.29 -22.96
N THR A 42 -8.46 -12.11 -21.95
CA THR A 42 -8.91 -11.88 -20.58
C THR A 42 -7.92 -11.00 -19.82
N GLN A 43 -8.26 -10.58 -18.62
CA GLN A 43 -7.33 -9.90 -17.72
C GLN A 43 -6.08 -10.76 -17.46
N GLU A 44 -6.27 -12.03 -17.19
CA GLU A 44 -5.19 -12.98 -16.90
C GLU A 44 -4.21 -13.09 -18.08
N ASP A 45 -4.70 -13.09 -19.32
CA ASP A 45 -3.86 -13.11 -20.52
C ASP A 45 -2.96 -11.87 -20.60
N VAL A 46 -3.52 -10.69 -20.27
CA VAL A 46 -2.76 -9.43 -20.26
C VAL A 46 -1.71 -9.45 -19.16
N LEU A 47 -2.10 -9.84 -17.93
CA LEU A 47 -1.18 -9.90 -16.79
C LEU A 47 -0.03 -10.88 -17.06
N ASP A 48 -0.30 -12.04 -17.67
CA ASP A 48 0.71 -13.04 -18.03
C ASP A 48 1.71 -12.50 -19.05
N VAL A 49 1.23 -11.89 -20.13
CA VAL A 49 2.10 -11.34 -21.20
C VAL A 49 3.01 -10.24 -20.62
N ILE A 50 2.47 -9.31 -19.87
CA ILE A 50 3.26 -8.22 -19.27
C ILE A 50 4.22 -8.76 -18.21
N SER A 51 3.79 -9.71 -17.36
CA SER A 51 4.66 -10.32 -16.35
C SER A 51 5.88 -10.98 -16.99
N ARG A 52 5.68 -11.76 -18.05
CA ARG A 52 6.79 -12.39 -18.78
C ARG A 52 7.70 -11.39 -19.47
N LEU A 53 7.13 -10.34 -20.06
CA LEU A 53 7.92 -9.26 -20.66
C LEU A 53 8.84 -8.61 -19.63
N LEU A 54 8.29 -8.22 -18.49
CA LEU A 54 9.04 -7.56 -17.42
C LEU A 54 10.07 -8.51 -16.79
N PHE A 55 9.66 -9.73 -16.45
CA PHE A 55 10.59 -10.73 -15.92
C PHE A 55 11.80 -10.94 -16.83
N ASN A 56 11.59 -11.18 -18.12
CA ASN A 56 12.66 -11.42 -19.08
C ASN A 56 13.54 -10.17 -19.27
N THR A 57 12.94 -8.98 -19.29
CA THR A 57 13.68 -7.73 -19.43
C THR A 57 14.57 -7.50 -18.21
N PHE A 58 14.00 -7.61 -17.02
CA PHE A 58 14.76 -7.40 -15.79
C PHE A 58 15.80 -8.50 -15.58
N ASP A 59 15.48 -9.76 -15.88
CA ASP A 59 16.46 -10.86 -15.75
C ASP A 59 17.68 -10.64 -16.67
N ARG A 60 17.45 -10.11 -17.86
CA ARG A 60 18.53 -9.81 -18.83
C ARG A 60 19.41 -8.62 -18.42
N PHE A 61 18.80 -7.58 -17.84
CA PHE A 61 19.48 -6.30 -17.56
C PHE A 61 19.77 -6.04 -16.09
N LYS A 62 19.32 -6.92 -15.17
CA LYS A 62 19.58 -6.77 -13.73
C LYS A 62 21.08 -6.72 -13.42
N LEU A 63 21.42 -6.07 -12.33
CA LEU A 63 22.74 -6.19 -11.74
C LEU A 63 22.98 -7.64 -11.30
N LYS A 64 24.22 -8.13 -11.40
CA LYS A 64 24.56 -9.57 -11.19
C LYS A 64 24.05 -10.14 -9.88
N ASP A 65 24.03 -9.34 -8.81
CA ASP A 65 23.68 -9.81 -7.47
C ASP A 65 22.20 -9.57 -7.11
N LYS A 66 21.39 -9.07 -8.07
CA LYS A 66 19.97 -8.81 -7.84
C LYS A 66 19.13 -10.03 -8.20
N LEU A 67 18.16 -10.32 -7.34
CA LEU A 67 17.16 -11.36 -7.54
C LEU A 67 15.85 -10.74 -8.05
N ILE A 68 15.06 -11.52 -8.77
CA ILE A 68 13.71 -11.14 -9.21
C ILE A 68 12.76 -12.19 -8.66
N ASN A 69 11.61 -11.76 -8.14
CA ASN A 69 10.60 -12.71 -7.70
C ASN A 69 10.08 -13.55 -8.89
N LYS A 70 9.70 -14.78 -8.58
CA LYS A 70 9.29 -15.77 -9.59
C LYS A 70 7.90 -15.44 -10.15
N LEU A 71 7.69 -15.90 -11.38
CA LEU A 71 6.35 -15.92 -11.97
C LEU A 71 5.49 -17.06 -11.39
N PRO A 72 4.15 -16.88 -11.28
CA PRO A 72 3.45 -15.61 -11.51
C PRO A 72 3.74 -14.60 -10.42
N PHE A 73 3.72 -13.30 -10.75
CA PHE A 73 3.85 -12.26 -9.75
C PHE A 73 2.65 -12.26 -8.80
N PRO A 74 2.84 -11.99 -7.50
CA PRO A 74 1.72 -11.83 -6.56
C PRO A 74 0.71 -10.81 -7.05
N THR A 75 -0.57 -11.07 -6.81
CA THR A 75 -1.67 -10.17 -7.15
C THR A 75 -2.45 -9.83 -5.90
N PHE A 76 -2.70 -8.57 -5.68
CA PHE A 76 -3.52 -8.03 -4.58
C PHE A 76 -4.66 -7.22 -5.18
N THR A 77 -5.83 -7.27 -4.57
CA THR A 77 -6.85 -6.27 -4.86
C THR A 77 -6.41 -4.91 -4.33
N TYR A 78 -6.94 -3.82 -4.88
CA TYR A 78 -6.71 -2.47 -4.36
C TYR A 78 -7.04 -2.40 -2.85
N LYS A 79 -8.16 -3.00 -2.46
CA LYS A 79 -8.57 -3.08 -1.05
C LYS A 79 -7.55 -3.83 -0.20
N ASP A 80 -7.13 -5.03 -0.64
CA ASP A 80 -6.13 -5.82 0.12
C ASP A 80 -4.81 -5.06 0.23
N SER A 81 -4.42 -4.31 -0.79
CA SER A 81 -3.21 -3.50 -0.75
C SER A 81 -3.30 -2.38 0.30
N LEU A 82 -4.42 -1.68 0.37
CA LEU A 82 -4.65 -0.68 1.42
C LEU A 82 -4.67 -1.31 2.81
N GLU A 83 -5.39 -2.41 2.99
CA GLU A 83 -5.53 -3.09 4.30
C GLU A 83 -4.20 -3.67 4.81
N ASN A 84 -3.32 -4.13 3.93
CA ASN A 84 -2.06 -4.77 4.32
C ASN A 84 -0.86 -3.83 4.32
N PHE A 85 -0.85 -2.79 3.48
CA PHE A 85 0.31 -1.93 3.26
C PHE A 85 0.03 -0.43 3.42
N GLY A 86 -1.24 -0.05 3.48
CA GLY A 86 -1.67 1.34 3.57
C GLY A 86 -1.54 2.15 2.26
N CYS A 87 -1.27 1.49 1.14
CA CYS A 87 -1.13 2.16 -0.16
C CYS A 87 -1.41 1.19 -1.32
N ASP A 88 -1.63 1.76 -2.49
CA ASP A 88 -1.79 1.04 -3.77
C ASP A 88 -0.44 0.69 -4.46
N LYS A 89 0.69 0.99 -3.82
CA LYS A 89 2.04 0.75 -4.33
C LYS A 89 2.94 0.12 -3.26
N PRO A 90 2.64 -1.14 -2.86
CA PRO A 90 3.34 -1.79 -1.76
C PRO A 90 4.79 -2.14 -2.12
N ASP A 91 5.69 -1.95 -1.16
CA ASP A 91 7.05 -2.49 -1.24
C ASP A 91 7.12 -3.89 -0.63
N LEU A 92 7.09 -4.92 -1.47
CA LEU A 92 7.13 -6.30 -1.00
C LEU A 92 8.51 -6.73 -0.45
N ARG A 93 9.56 -5.95 -0.64
CA ARG A 93 10.88 -6.15 -0.02
C ARG A 93 10.85 -5.87 1.47
N ASN A 94 9.88 -5.06 1.93
CA ASN A 94 9.62 -4.78 3.32
C ASN A 94 8.66 -5.84 3.89
N PRO A 95 9.04 -6.58 4.94
CA PRO A 95 8.19 -7.62 5.51
C PRO A 95 7.05 -7.09 6.39
N LEU A 96 7.05 -5.80 6.73
CA LEU A 96 6.05 -5.19 7.60
C LEU A 96 4.67 -5.16 6.96
N ARG A 97 3.65 -5.38 7.79
CA ARG A 97 2.24 -5.37 7.37
C ARG A 97 1.40 -4.61 8.38
N LEU A 98 0.25 -4.13 7.93
CA LEU A 98 -0.79 -3.56 8.79
C LEU A 98 -1.67 -4.67 9.37
N ALA A 99 -2.18 -4.41 10.55
CA ALA A 99 -3.30 -5.13 11.12
C ALA A 99 -4.32 -4.11 11.64
N ASN A 100 -5.57 -4.20 11.19
CA ASN A 100 -6.64 -3.38 11.76
C ASN A 100 -7.01 -3.91 13.14
N VAL A 101 -6.77 -3.09 14.15
CA VAL A 101 -7.00 -3.46 15.56
C VAL A 101 -8.05 -2.59 16.23
N THR A 102 -8.87 -1.90 15.46
CA THR A 102 -9.88 -0.95 15.92
C THR A 102 -10.76 -1.53 17.03
N ASN A 103 -11.27 -2.75 16.85
CA ASN A 103 -12.18 -3.41 17.78
C ASN A 103 -11.59 -3.61 19.18
N TYR A 104 -10.27 -3.72 19.30
CA TYR A 104 -9.60 -3.90 20.60
C TYR A 104 -9.47 -2.58 21.37
N PHE A 105 -9.55 -1.44 20.67
CA PHE A 105 -9.49 -0.12 21.28
C PHE A 105 -10.85 0.37 21.80
N GLU A 106 -11.96 -0.21 21.37
CA GLU A 106 -13.28 0.06 21.94
C GLU A 106 -13.37 -0.48 23.37
N GLY A 107 -13.61 0.40 24.35
CA GLY A 107 -13.61 0.02 25.77
C GLY A 107 -12.24 -0.46 26.28
N SER A 108 -11.17 0.01 25.69
CA SER A 108 -9.78 -0.29 26.08
C SER A 108 -9.30 0.49 27.30
N GLY A 109 -10.00 1.56 27.69
CA GLY A 109 -9.58 2.55 28.67
C GLY A 109 -8.79 3.71 28.08
N LEU A 110 -8.45 3.68 26.78
CA LEU A 110 -7.74 4.74 26.09
C LEU A 110 -8.72 5.74 25.45
N GLN A 111 -9.24 6.66 26.26
CA GLN A 111 -10.33 7.58 25.87
C GLN A 111 -10.07 8.37 24.59
N ILE A 112 -8.81 8.74 24.32
CA ILE A 112 -8.45 9.48 23.10
C ILE A 112 -8.79 8.65 21.86
N PHE A 113 -8.39 7.38 21.85
CA PHE A 113 -8.67 6.46 20.76
C PHE A 113 -10.18 6.19 20.64
N GLU A 114 -10.84 5.89 21.76
CA GLU A 114 -12.28 5.64 21.78
C GLU A 114 -13.10 6.81 21.22
N ASN A 115 -12.69 8.04 21.53
CA ASN A 115 -13.36 9.22 21.00
C ASN A 115 -13.13 9.44 19.50
N LEU A 116 -11.95 9.08 18.99
CA LEU A 116 -11.67 9.12 17.55
C LEU A 116 -12.44 8.03 16.81
N ILE A 117 -12.48 6.81 17.34
CA ILE A 117 -13.23 5.69 16.76
C ILE A 117 -14.73 6.02 16.66
N LYS A 118 -15.32 6.63 17.69
CA LYS A 118 -16.71 7.12 17.64
C LYS A 118 -16.97 8.14 16.51
N LYS A 119 -15.93 8.78 15.98
CA LYS A 119 -15.99 9.71 14.85
C LYS A 119 -15.66 9.05 13.51
N GLY A 120 -15.53 7.72 13.49
CA GLY A 120 -15.23 6.95 12.28
C GLY A 120 -13.75 6.66 12.05
N ALA A 121 -12.86 6.97 13.00
CA ALA A 121 -11.46 6.61 12.88
C ALA A 121 -11.25 5.09 13.01
N ILE A 122 -10.20 4.60 12.35
CA ILE A 122 -9.69 3.24 12.50
C ILE A 122 -8.33 3.26 13.21
N VAL A 123 -7.97 2.15 13.82
CA VAL A 123 -6.67 1.95 14.43
C VAL A 123 -5.93 0.84 13.68
N ASN A 124 -4.85 1.21 13.02
CA ASN A 124 -3.93 0.29 12.38
C ASN A 124 -2.72 0.05 13.29
N CYS A 125 -2.32 -1.21 13.39
CA CYS A 125 -1.12 -1.64 14.12
C CYS A 125 -0.04 -2.11 13.14
N ILE A 126 1.21 -1.72 13.42
CA ILE A 126 2.39 -2.19 12.72
C ILE A 126 3.31 -2.84 13.77
N GLN A 127 3.62 -4.13 13.59
CA GLN A 127 4.62 -4.79 14.41
C GLN A 127 6.01 -4.41 13.87
N ALA A 128 6.83 -3.76 14.70
CA ALA A 128 8.21 -3.40 14.40
C ALA A 128 9.12 -4.64 14.53
N LEU A 129 9.16 -5.47 13.49
CA LEU A 129 9.92 -6.73 13.49
C LEU A 129 11.40 -6.49 13.82
N ASN A 130 11.97 -7.39 14.60
CA ASN A 130 13.37 -7.31 15.06
C ASN A 130 13.68 -6.06 15.91
N SER A 131 12.66 -5.50 16.58
CA SER A 131 12.84 -4.37 17.51
C SER A 131 13.10 -4.81 18.95
N GLU A 132 13.26 -6.11 19.21
CA GLU A 132 13.65 -6.62 20.53
C GLU A 132 14.90 -5.91 21.04
N GLY A 133 14.87 -5.48 22.32
CA GLY A 133 15.99 -4.78 22.95
C GLY A 133 16.22 -3.33 22.49
N LYS A 134 15.42 -2.80 21.57
CA LYS A 134 15.51 -1.38 21.21
C LYS A 134 15.15 -0.50 22.41
N PRO A 135 15.96 0.56 22.69
CA PRO A 135 15.71 1.44 23.81
C PRO A 135 14.43 2.27 23.58
N ARG A 136 13.86 2.77 24.65
CA ARG A 136 12.70 3.66 24.60
C ARG A 136 12.88 4.84 23.63
N SER A 137 14.09 5.39 23.54
CA SER A 137 14.43 6.48 22.63
C SER A 137 14.16 6.16 21.16
N PHE A 138 14.23 4.90 20.74
CA PHE A 138 13.86 4.48 19.39
C PHE A 138 12.39 4.81 19.11
N TYR A 139 11.48 4.45 20.00
CA TYR A 139 10.05 4.70 19.87
C TYR A 139 9.70 6.18 20.05
N ASP A 140 10.39 6.87 20.98
CA ASP A 140 10.21 8.31 21.18
C ASP A 140 10.65 9.11 19.94
N ASN A 141 11.70 8.68 19.25
CA ASN A 141 12.13 9.28 17.97
C ASN A 141 11.10 9.05 16.85
N LEU A 142 10.52 7.85 16.76
CA LEU A 142 9.44 7.57 15.79
C LEU A 142 8.20 8.45 16.08
N ASN A 143 7.86 8.65 17.36
CA ASN A 143 6.78 9.55 17.74
C ASN A 143 7.09 11.02 17.36
N LYS A 144 8.32 11.48 17.56
CA LYS A 144 8.75 12.81 17.14
C LYS A 144 8.70 12.97 15.63
N TRP A 145 9.20 11.99 14.89
CA TRP A 145 9.10 11.97 13.43
C TRP A 145 7.64 12.06 12.96
N ALA A 146 6.71 11.31 13.58
CA ALA A 146 5.29 11.41 13.28
C ALA A 146 4.72 12.82 13.47
N GLN A 147 5.17 13.53 14.52
CA GLN A 147 4.78 14.92 14.76
C GLN A 147 5.35 15.86 13.68
N GLU A 148 6.57 15.63 13.24
CA GLU A 148 7.20 16.37 12.13
C GLU A 148 6.46 16.14 10.79
N GLN A 149 5.77 14.99 10.64
CA GLN A 149 4.87 14.71 9.52
C GLN A 149 3.45 15.33 9.70
N GLY A 150 3.25 16.18 10.69
CA GLY A 150 1.98 16.85 10.94
C GLY A 150 0.93 16.01 11.70
N LYS A 151 1.29 14.80 12.14
CA LYS A 151 0.39 13.95 12.94
C LYS A 151 0.51 14.30 14.44
N LYS A 152 -0.52 13.98 15.24
CA LYS A 152 -0.51 14.23 16.68
C LYS A 152 0.52 13.39 17.45
N GLY A 153 0.96 12.30 16.85
CA GLY A 153 1.95 11.37 17.37
C GLY A 153 1.71 9.95 16.87
N LEU A 154 2.62 9.06 17.24
CA LEU A 154 2.56 7.64 16.98
C LEU A 154 2.50 6.90 18.32
N GLY A 155 1.37 6.23 18.60
CA GLY A 155 1.22 5.43 19.80
C GLY A 155 2.11 4.19 19.75
N TYR A 156 2.62 3.72 20.88
CA TYR A 156 3.37 2.49 20.90
C TYR A 156 3.23 1.71 22.20
N ILE A 157 3.46 0.39 22.08
CA ILE A 157 3.71 -0.54 23.17
C ILE A 157 5.00 -1.29 22.80
N ASN A 158 6.00 -1.24 23.67
CA ASN A 158 7.18 -2.11 23.57
C ASN A 158 7.12 -3.19 24.65
N PHE A 159 7.93 -4.23 24.50
CA PHE A 159 7.96 -5.33 25.45
C PHE A 159 9.35 -5.44 26.08
N GLU A 160 9.36 -5.72 27.37
CA GLU A 160 10.56 -5.99 28.15
C GLU A 160 10.32 -7.27 28.96
N ASN A 161 11.07 -8.31 28.70
CA ASN A 161 10.82 -9.65 29.23
C ASN A 161 9.37 -10.12 28.98
N SER A 162 8.87 -9.90 27.79
CA SER A 162 7.49 -10.18 27.36
C SER A 162 6.41 -9.40 28.14
N LEU A 163 6.78 -8.39 28.95
CA LEU A 163 5.85 -7.53 29.65
C LEU A 163 5.64 -6.22 28.86
N PRO A 164 4.38 -5.80 28.63
CA PRO A 164 4.09 -4.59 27.89
C PRO A 164 4.53 -3.34 28.65
N LYS A 165 5.24 -2.46 27.97
CA LYS A 165 5.74 -1.17 28.44
C LYS A 165 5.34 -0.07 27.44
N GLY A 166 5.53 1.18 27.83
CA GLY A 166 5.29 2.32 26.95
C GLY A 166 4.03 3.11 27.30
N PRO A 167 3.75 4.19 26.57
CA PRO A 167 2.69 5.14 26.92
C PRO A 167 1.29 4.52 26.93
N LEU A 168 1.00 3.62 26.01
CA LEU A 168 -0.31 2.99 25.87
C LEU A 168 -0.50 1.82 26.83
N ALA A 169 0.57 1.09 27.15
CA ALA A 169 0.50 -0.13 27.95
C ALA A 169 -0.10 0.06 29.34
N LYS A 170 0.12 1.23 29.96
CA LYS A 170 -0.32 1.49 31.33
C LYS A 170 -1.84 1.57 31.49
N ASN A 171 -2.52 2.09 30.48
CA ASN A 171 -3.96 2.37 30.52
C ASN A 171 -4.78 1.43 29.63
N PHE A 172 -4.11 0.57 28.87
CA PHE A 172 -4.78 -0.40 27.99
C PHE A 172 -5.35 -1.55 28.84
N ASN A 173 -6.60 -1.89 28.61
CA ASN A 173 -7.20 -3.08 29.22
C ASN A 173 -6.39 -4.33 28.87
N GLN A 174 -5.90 -5.05 29.88
CA GLN A 174 -4.93 -6.12 29.69
C GLN A 174 -5.52 -7.34 28.97
N GLU A 175 -6.81 -7.63 29.19
CA GLU A 175 -7.47 -8.74 28.50
C GLU A 175 -7.57 -8.46 26.99
N LYS A 176 -7.96 -7.22 26.62
CA LYS A 176 -8.03 -6.79 25.22
C LYS A 176 -6.67 -6.75 24.55
N LEU A 177 -5.64 -6.31 25.27
CA LEU A 177 -4.27 -6.32 24.77
C LEU A 177 -3.80 -7.76 24.47
N ASN A 178 -4.01 -8.67 25.41
CA ASN A 178 -3.64 -10.07 25.25
C ASN A 178 -4.43 -10.73 24.10
N GLN A 179 -5.72 -10.40 23.96
CA GLN A 179 -6.54 -10.91 22.88
C GLN A 179 -6.04 -10.38 21.51
N MET A 180 -5.76 -9.08 21.41
CA MET A 180 -5.20 -8.46 20.20
C MET A 180 -3.89 -9.12 19.77
N ILE A 181 -2.98 -9.34 20.71
CA ILE A 181 -1.70 -9.99 20.46
C ILE A 181 -1.90 -11.42 19.92
N LYS A 182 -2.79 -12.19 20.57
CA LYS A 182 -3.08 -13.57 20.20
C LYS A 182 -3.72 -13.66 18.81
N ASP A 183 -4.75 -12.87 18.54
CA ASP A 183 -5.54 -12.94 17.31
C ASP A 183 -4.72 -12.53 16.09
N ASN A 184 -3.78 -11.60 16.27
CA ASN A 184 -2.90 -11.12 15.21
C ASN A 184 -1.55 -11.85 15.17
N ASN A 185 -1.31 -12.84 16.05
CA ASN A 185 -0.04 -13.57 16.17
C ASN A 185 1.17 -12.65 16.36
N PHE A 186 1.00 -11.54 17.09
CA PHE A 186 2.11 -10.62 17.33
C PHE A 186 3.17 -11.24 18.24
N ASN A 187 4.43 -11.04 17.88
CA ASN A 187 5.57 -11.47 18.68
C ASN A 187 5.73 -10.54 19.89
N LEU A 188 5.77 -11.07 21.11
CA LEU A 188 5.93 -10.32 22.35
C LEU A 188 7.31 -9.69 22.57
N ASN A 189 8.25 -9.91 21.65
CA ASN A 189 9.58 -9.30 21.73
C ASN A 189 9.66 -8.04 20.84
N ASP A 190 8.73 -7.88 19.92
CA ASP A 190 8.72 -6.76 18.97
C ASP A 190 7.73 -5.68 19.39
N GLY A 191 8.11 -4.42 19.23
CA GLY A 191 7.23 -3.31 19.54
C GLY A 191 6.03 -3.21 18.59
N LEU A 192 4.92 -2.71 19.13
CA LEU A 192 3.69 -2.44 18.37
C LEU A 192 3.51 -0.93 18.24
N LEU A 193 3.30 -0.46 17.02
CA LEU A 193 3.07 0.94 16.67
C LEU A 193 1.62 1.10 16.22
N PHE A 194 0.98 2.17 16.64
CA PHE A 194 -0.46 2.39 16.42
C PHE A 194 -0.71 3.73 15.72
N VAL A 195 -1.38 3.67 14.59
CA VAL A 195 -1.90 4.83 13.85
C VAL A 195 -3.41 4.87 14.01
N CYS A 196 -3.94 6.00 14.48
CA CYS A 196 -5.38 6.20 14.67
C CYS A 196 -5.81 7.48 13.96
N ASP A 197 -6.55 7.34 12.89
CA ASP A 197 -7.07 8.45 12.08
C ASP A 197 -8.30 7.98 11.26
N LEU A 198 -8.92 8.87 10.48
CA LEU A 198 -9.91 8.47 9.48
C LEU A 198 -9.30 7.47 8.49
N PRO A 199 -10.08 6.58 7.86
CA PRO A 199 -9.55 5.45 7.10
C PRO A 199 -8.46 5.83 6.10
N ASP A 200 -8.69 6.79 5.21
CA ASP A 200 -7.74 7.18 4.17
C ASP A 200 -6.45 7.77 4.77
N GLU A 201 -6.59 8.67 5.74
CA GLU A 201 -5.46 9.27 6.45
C GLU A 201 -4.69 8.24 7.28
N SER A 202 -5.39 7.26 7.85
CA SER A 202 -4.78 6.17 8.61
C SER A 202 -3.96 5.28 7.70
N TYR A 203 -4.48 4.90 6.53
CA TYR A 203 -3.75 4.10 5.55
C TYR A 203 -2.52 4.84 5.02
N GLU A 204 -2.70 6.08 4.53
CA GLU A 204 -1.60 6.89 4.02
C GLU A 204 -0.46 7.04 5.04
N PHE A 205 -0.79 7.39 6.27
CA PHE A 205 0.23 7.55 7.29
C PHE A 205 0.85 6.22 7.74
N SER A 206 0.07 5.14 7.80
CA SER A 206 0.56 3.80 8.10
C SER A 206 1.59 3.32 7.07
N SER A 207 1.38 3.61 5.79
CA SER A 207 2.36 3.31 4.73
C SER A 207 3.69 4.03 4.96
N LYS A 208 3.64 5.32 5.34
CA LYS A 208 4.85 6.09 5.71
C LYS A 208 5.57 5.49 6.93
N VAL A 209 4.80 5.04 7.93
CA VAL A 209 5.36 4.35 9.12
C VAL A 209 6.03 3.03 8.74
N ILE A 210 5.38 2.20 7.88
CA ILE A 210 5.96 0.96 7.37
C ILE A 210 7.31 1.22 6.68
N SER A 211 7.37 2.21 5.81
CA SER A 211 8.61 2.58 5.10
C SER A 211 9.69 3.03 6.07
N LYS A 212 9.36 3.96 6.96
CA LYS A 212 10.28 4.51 7.96
C LYS A 212 10.85 3.43 8.90
N VAL A 213 9.99 2.58 9.43
CA VAL A 213 10.40 1.50 10.35
C VAL A 213 11.19 0.42 9.61
N GLY A 214 10.79 0.09 8.38
CA GLY A 214 11.53 -0.84 7.53
C GLY A 214 12.97 -0.38 7.27
N GLU A 215 13.17 0.92 7.06
CA GLU A 215 14.50 1.53 6.90
C GLU A 215 15.28 1.56 8.20
N ASP A 216 14.71 2.08 9.28
CA ASP A 216 15.37 2.23 10.58
C ASP A 216 15.83 0.89 11.18
N LEU A 217 15.10 -0.18 10.88
CA LEU A 217 15.41 -1.54 11.33
C LEU A 217 16.16 -2.37 10.27
N ASN A 218 16.49 -1.80 9.11
CA ASN A 218 17.15 -2.46 7.98
C ASN A 218 16.44 -3.75 7.54
N LEU A 219 15.10 -3.74 7.47
CA LEU A 219 14.29 -4.89 7.10
C LEU A 219 14.13 -5.04 5.59
N ILE A 220 14.32 -3.95 4.83
CA ILE A 220 14.11 -3.92 3.38
C ILE A 220 15.22 -4.68 2.68
N ASP A 221 14.86 -5.75 1.95
CA ASP A 221 15.81 -6.52 1.16
C ASP A 221 16.20 -5.76 -0.12
N LYS A 222 17.30 -5.01 -0.04
CA LYS A 222 17.80 -4.20 -1.15
C LYS A 222 18.38 -5.02 -2.31
N ASN A 223 18.48 -6.35 -2.19
CA ASN A 223 19.03 -7.21 -3.24
C ASN A 223 17.98 -7.81 -4.15
N LYS A 224 16.71 -7.37 -4.03
CA LYS A 224 15.59 -7.89 -4.79
C LYS A 224 14.88 -6.83 -5.62
N TYR A 225 14.36 -7.28 -6.75
CA TYR A 225 13.26 -6.68 -7.47
C TYR A 225 12.01 -7.50 -7.13
N GLU A 226 11.02 -6.90 -6.52
CA GLU A 226 9.77 -7.55 -6.13
C GLU A 226 8.61 -6.89 -6.89
N PHE A 227 8.08 -7.61 -7.87
CA PHE A 227 6.93 -7.17 -8.62
C PHE A 227 5.64 -7.68 -7.99
N CYS A 228 4.60 -6.89 -8.06
CA CYS A 228 3.23 -7.34 -7.79
C CYS A 228 2.23 -6.60 -8.65
N TRP A 229 1.08 -7.23 -8.87
CA TRP A 229 -0.07 -6.63 -9.50
C TRP A 229 -1.02 -6.09 -8.43
N ILE A 230 -1.56 -4.90 -8.69
CA ILE A 230 -2.73 -4.39 -7.98
C ILE A 230 -3.88 -4.35 -8.98
N VAL A 231 -4.99 -4.98 -8.62
CA VAL A 231 -6.18 -5.14 -9.45
C VAL A 231 -7.42 -4.65 -8.70
N ASP A 232 -8.57 -4.65 -9.37
CA ASP A 232 -9.87 -4.33 -8.78
C ASP A 232 -9.90 -2.93 -8.16
N TYR A 233 -9.41 -1.94 -8.92
CA TYR A 233 -9.51 -0.54 -8.53
C TYR A 233 -10.97 -0.08 -8.50
N PRO A 234 -11.33 0.81 -7.56
CA PRO A 234 -12.64 1.46 -7.62
C PRO A 234 -12.74 2.30 -8.92
N MET A 235 -13.88 2.22 -9.59
CA MET A 235 -14.11 3.01 -10.80
C MET A 235 -14.39 4.48 -10.46
N TYR A 236 -15.06 4.73 -9.35
CA TYR A 236 -15.46 6.05 -8.88
C TYR A 236 -14.99 6.30 -7.46
N GLU A 237 -14.76 7.57 -7.18
CA GLU A 237 -14.49 8.06 -5.83
C GLU A 237 -15.32 9.29 -5.52
N LYS A 238 -15.41 9.62 -4.25
CA LYS A 238 -16.09 10.83 -3.82
C LYS A 238 -15.07 11.94 -3.61
N ASP A 239 -15.14 12.97 -4.42
CA ASP A 239 -14.31 14.16 -4.26
C ASP A 239 -14.51 14.78 -2.87
N ILE A 240 -13.43 14.96 -2.14
CA ILE A 240 -13.47 15.42 -0.73
C ILE A 240 -13.97 16.86 -0.62
N LEU A 241 -13.70 17.71 -1.61
CA LEU A 241 -14.02 19.12 -1.57
C LEU A 241 -15.46 19.39 -2.01
N THR A 242 -15.89 18.74 -3.08
CA THR A 242 -17.20 18.98 -3.69
C THR A 242 -18.26 17.98 -3.24
N GLY A 243 -17.85 16.84 -2.70
CA GLY A 243 -18.73 15.71 -2.34
C GLY A 243 -19.35 15.01 -3.54
N LYS A 244 -18.95 15.35 -4.78
CA LYS A 244 -19.44 14.72 -6.01
C LYS A 244 -18.71 13.41 -6.27
N ILE A 245 -19.40 12.52 -6.97
CA ILE A 245 -18.80 11.27 -7.46
C ILE A 245 -18.11 11.59 -8.78
N ASP A 246 -16.85 11.20 -8.90
CA ASP A 246 -16.04 11.34 -10.10
C ASP A 246 -15.25 10.06 -10.34
N PHE A 247 -14.58 9.95 -11.49
CA PHE A 247 -13.71 8.81 -11.77
C PHE A 247 -12.48 8.82 -10.86
N SER A 248 -12.19 7.66 -10.26
CA SER A 248 -11.05 7.53 -9.36
C SER A 248 -9.71 7.65 -10.10
N HIS A 249 -9.58 6.99 -11.24
CA HIS A 249 -8.31 6.95 -12.00
C HIS A 249 -8.54 7.19 -13.50
N ASN A 250 -8.92 6.13 -14.24
CA ASN A 250 -9.04 6.19 -15.70
C ASN A 250 -10.50 6.00 -16.14
N PRO A 251 -11.12 7.05 -16.75
CA PRO A 251 -12.52 6.98 -17.18
C PRO A 251 -12.76 6.00 -18.34
N PHE A 252 -11.71 5.54 -19.02
CA PHE A 252 -11.80 4.59 -20.14
C PHE A 252 -11.72 3.13 -19.71
N SER A 253 -11.51 2.86 -18.41
CA SER A 253 -11.51 1.50 -17.88
C SER A 253 -12.90 0.88 -17.98
N MET A 254 -12.96 -0.41 -18.30
CA MET A 254 -14.22 -1.13 -18.36
C MET A 254 -14.71 -1.46 -16.94
N PRO A 255 -15.98 -1.17 -16.60
CA PRO A 255 -16.54 -1.56 -15.31
C PRO A 255 -16.68 -3.08 -15.20
N GLN A 256 -16.35 -3.63 -14.05
CA GLN A 256 -16.69 -5.02 -13.72
C GLN A 256 -18.21 -5.13 -13.56
N GLY A 257 -18.79 -6.21 -14.11
CA GLY A 257 -20.25 -6.34 -14.19
C GLY A 257 -20.91 -5.54 -15.33
N GLY A 258 -20.12 -4.78 -16.12
CA GLY A 258 -20.58 -4.09 -17.33
C GLY A 258 -21.68 -3.07 -17.09
N MET A 259 -22.60 -2.94 -18.08
CA MET A 259 -23.71 -1.98 -18.00
C MET A 259 -24.69 -2.25 -16.85
N GLU A 260 -24.77 -3.48 -16.39
CA GLU A 260 -25.67 -3.83 -15.29
C GLU A 260 -25.17 -3.21 -13.98
N ALA A 261 -23.89 -3.30 -13.67
CA ALA A 261 -23.27 -2.67 -12.50
C ALA A 261 -23.43 -1.13 -12.54
N LEU A 262 -23.19 -0.50 -13.70
CA LEU A 262 -23.35 0.94 -13.87
C LEU A 262 -24.78 1.46 -13.65
N THR A 263 -25.78 0.62 -13.84
CA THR A 263 -27.20 1.04 -13.78
C THR A 263 -27.91 0.66 -12.49
N LYS A 264 -27.42 -0.37 -11.78
CA LYS A 264 -28.09 -0.96 -10.61
C LYS A 264 -27.34 -0.79 -9.31
N ASP A 265 -26.01 -0.73 -9.35
CA ASP A 265 -25.18 -0.68 -8.15
C ASP A 265 -24.92 0.77 -7.71
N ASP A 266 -24.55 0.93 -6.44
CA ASP A 266 -24.00 2.21 -5.97
C ASP A 266 -22.68 2.46 -6.72
N PRO A 267 -22.50 3.61 -7.40
CA PRO A 267 -21.29 3.92 -8.14
C PRO A 267 -20.00 3.69 -7.34
N LEU A 268 -20.01 3.96 -6.04
CA LEU A 268 -18.83 3.79 -5.17
C LEU A 268 -18.46 2.31 -4.94
N ASN A 269 -19.33 1.37 -5.30
CA ASN A 269 -19.06 -0.06 -5.21
C ASN A 269 -18.66 -0.69 -6.56
N VAL A 270 -18.70 0.09 -7.65
CA VAL A 270 -18.31 -0.41 -8.98
C VAL A 270 -16.79 -0.47 -9.08
N LEU A 271 -16.27 -1.64 -9.39
CA LEU A 271 -14.84 -1.85 -9.65
C LEU A 271 -14.55 -1.74 -11.15
N ALA A 272 -13.35 -1.36 -11.50
CA ALA A 272 -12.87 -1.28 -12.88
C ALA A 272 -11.90 -2.42 -13.20
N TYR A 273 -11.90 -2.86 -14.47
CA TYR A 273 -10.78 -3.62 -15.04
C TYR A 273 -9.61 -2.70 -15.27
N GLN A 274 -9.02 -2.27 -14.16
CA GLN A 274 -7.82 -1.45 -14.12
C GLN A 274 -6.81 -2.14 -13.22
N TYR A 275 -5.56 -2.11 -13.60
CA TYR A 275 -4.50 -2.75 -12.84
C TYR A 275 -3.17 -2.05 -13.07
N ASP A 276 -2.40 -1.97 -12.00
CA ASP A 276 -1.06 -1.43 -11.99
C ASP A 276 -0.06 -2.52 -11.62
N ILE A 277 1.12 -2.47 -12.23
CA ILE A 277 2.24 -3.28 -11.78
C ILE A 277 3.16 -2.44 -10.92
N CYS A 278 3.39 -2.92 -9.71
CA CYS A 278 4.28 -2.27 -8.75
C CYS A 278 5.66 -2.89 -8.78
N LEU A 279 6.66 -2.03 -8.82
CA LEU A 279 8.06 -2.36 -8.61
C LEU A 279 8.67 -1.26 -7.76
N LEU A 280 9.06 -1.54 -6.52
CA LEU A 280 9.89 -0.62 -5.77
C LEU A 280 11.35 -1.04 -5.86
N TYR A 281 12.19 -0.08 -6.19
CA TYR A 281 13.60 -0.23 -6.50
C TYR A 281 14.48 0.64 -5.60
N THR A 282 15.73 0.24 -5.42
CA THR A 282 16.68 0.77 -4.42
C THR A 282 17.25 2.17 -4.67
N SER A 283 16.77 2.94 -5.62
CA SER A 283 17.08 4.37 -5.67
C SER A 283 16.02 5.11 -4.88
N PRO A 284 16.40 5.89 -3.86
CA PRO A 284 15.45 6.80 -3.26
C PRO A 284 14.93 7.71 -4.37
N SER A 285 13.61 7.74 -4.53
CA SER A 285 12.99 8.75 -5.36
C SER A 285 13.34 10.11 -4.75
N PRO A 286 13.64 11.15 -5.54
CA PRO A 286 13.82 12.50 -5.02
C PRO A 286 12.63 13.00 -4.18
N ARG A 287 11.45 12.38 -4.32
CA ARG A 287 10.30 12.62 -3.43
C ARG A 287 10.46 12.07 -2.02
N ASP A 288 11.27 11.04 -1.85
CA ASP A 288 11.50 10.45 -0.54
C ASP A 288 12.54 11.26 0.25
N LEU A 289 13.12 12.28 -0.38
CA LEU A 289 14.12 13.20 0.17
C LEU A 289 13.59 14.62 0.42
N SER A 290 12.31 14.89 0.13
CA SER A 290 11.69 16.21 0.33
C SER A 290 10.75 16.26 1.53
#